data_3e25c7585043319d64af066422947c23
#
_entry.id   3e25c7585043319d64af066422947c23
#
_cell.length_a   1.000
_cell.length_b   1.000
_cell.length_c   1.000
_cell.angle_alpha   90.00
_cell.angle_beta   90.00
_cell.angle_gamma   90.00
#
_symmetry.space_group_name_H-M   'P 1'
#
loop_
_entity.id
_entity.type
_entity.pdbx_description
1 polymer ?
#
loop_
_entity_poly.entity_id
_entity_poly.type
_entity_poly.pdbx_seq_one_letter_code
_entity_poly.pdbx_strand_id
1 'polypeptide(L)'
;VPVGMSLLGRSIDATGRACDGLGEISPEQYYPAVNDAPDPMKKAPVNRRITTGIKAIDSLLTIGKGQRIGIFAGSGVGKSTLLSMIARNSDADINVIGLIGERGREVLDFIENDLGKEGLKRSVVVVATGDQPAIARVRAAYVTTAIAEYFRDLGKDVVLMMDNVTRFAKAQQEIGTSNGELPIHGGYPPSVFDMLPKLMERTGTNDKGTITAFYNVLVDSDDMNEPITDAVRGILDGHIVLSRKLAQAYHYPAIDVLASISRLSKRVTGKMTQKACSKIRTLMATYQNNEAAIVSGIYEKGNSPIIDEAIE
;
A
#
# COMPACT_ATOMS: atom_id res chain seq x y z
N VAL A 1 18.31 -8.45 10.97
CA VAL A 1 17.69 -7.13 11.19
C VAL A 1 17.57 -6.93 12.69
N PRO A 2 18.13 -5.84 13.25
CA PRO A 2 17.89 -5.49 14.65
C PRO A 2 16.41 -5.11 14.84
N VAL A 3 15.76 -5.64 15.88
CA VAL A 3 14.34 -5.38 16.19
C VAL A 3 14.17 -5.15 17.69
N GLY A 4 13.13 -4.41 18.05
CA GLY A 4 12.80 -4.06 19.43
C GLY A 4 11.80 -2.91 19.50
N MET A 5 11.21 -2.70 20.67
CA MET A 5 10.31 -1.55 20.93
C MET A 5 11.04 -0.20 20.81
N SER A 6 12.36 -0.19 20.99
CA SER A 6 13.24 0.98 20.80
C SER A 6 13.28 1.52 19.37
N LEU A 7 12.77 0.78 18.40
CA LEU A 7 12.61 1.26 17.01
C LEU A 7 11.44 2.23 16.83
N LEU A 8 10.46 2.25 17.74
CA LEU A 8 9.31 3.16 17.61
C LEU A 8 9.75 4.61 17.70
N GLY A 9 9.25 5.40 16.78
CA GLY A 9 9.62 6.82 16.64
C GLY A 9 10.94 7.07 15.93
N ARG A 10 11.59 6.02 15.36
CA ARG A 10 12.93 6.10 14.78
C ARG A 10 12.90 5.89 13.26
N SER A 11 13.90 6.49 12.62
CA SER A 11 14.21 6.25 11.21
C SER A 11 15.55 5.52 11.09
N ILE A 12 15.56 4.45 10.29
CA ILE A 12 16.72 3.58 10.11
C ILE A 12 17.03 3.39 8.63
N ASP A 13 18.26 3.04 8.33
CA ASP A 13 18.71 2.69 6.99
C ASP A 13 18.45 1.21 6.63
N ALA A 14 18.80 0.82 5.41
CA ALA A 14 18.68 -0.55 4.92
C ALA A 14 19.54 -1.59 5.69
N THR A 15 20.43 -1.16 6.57
CA THR A 15 21.24 -2.04 7.45
C THR A 15 20.66 -2.17 8.86
N GLY A 16 19.63 -1.39 9.17
CA GLY A 16 19.01 -1.32 10.50
C GLY A 16 19.69 -0.32 11.45
N ARG A 17 20.57 0.56 10.93
CA ARG A 17 21.21 1.61 11.73
C ARG A 17 20.34 2.86 11.74
N ALA A 18 20.34 3.57 12.88
CA ALA A 18 19.66 4.86 12.98
C ALA A 18 20.22 5.87 11.96
N CYS A 19 19.35 6.58 11.26
CA CYS A 19 19.69 7.66 10.33
C CYS A 19 18.99 8.99 10.66
N ASP A 20 18.33 9.08 11.82
CA ASP A 20 17.57 10.24 12.31
C ASP A 20 18.37 11.20 13.21
N GLY A 21 19.65 10.92 13.46
CA GLY A 21 20.49 11.75 14.33
C GLY A 21 20.21 11.62 15.83
N LEU A 22 19.33 10.71 16.24
CA LEU A 22 18.92 10.54 17.65
C LEU A 22 19.78 9.51 18.41
N GLY A 23 20.95 9.13 17.88
CA GLY A 23 21.85 8.18 18.47
C GLY A 23 21.54 6.73 18.13
N GLU A 24 22.38 5.82 18.62
CA GLU A 24 22.26 4.39 18.36
C GLU A 24 21.00 3.77 18.97
N ILE A 25 20.49 2.75 18.32
CA ILE A 25 19.33 1.97 18.77
C ILE A 25 19.84 0.65 19.35
N SER A 26 19.48 0.36 20.60
CA SER A 26 19.76 -0.93 21.22
C SER A 26 18.70 -1.94 20.83
N PRO A 27 19.03 -2.98 20.05
CA PRO A 27 18.06 -4.00 19.67
C PRO A 27 17.74 -4.93 20.85
N GLU A 28 16.49 -5.39 20.93
CA GLU A 28 16.10 -6.43 21.87
C GLU A 28 16.48 -7.82 21.35
N GLN A 29 16.38 -8.01 20.02
CA GLN A 29 16.73 -9.24 19.32
C GLN A 29 17.00 -8.99 17.83
N TYR A 30 17.31 -10.06 17.11
CA TYR A 30 17.56 -10.03 15.67
C TYR A 30 16.59 -10.94 14.92
N TYR A 31 16.00 -10.43 13.84
CA TYR A 31 15.18 -11.19 12.91
C TYR A 31 15.91 -11.42 11.58
N PRO A 32 15.66 -12.55 10.89
CA PRO A 32 16.21 -12.76 9.56
C PRO A 32 15.63 -11.73 8.58
N ALA A 33 16.48 -11.13 7.75
CA ALA A 33 16.00 -10.23 6.70
C ALA A 33 15.23 -11.01 5.63
N VAL A 34 15.75 -12.17 5.23
CA VAL A 34 15.09 -13.12 4.33
C VAL A 34 14.46 -14.21 5.20
N ASN A 35 13.17 -14.42 5.03
CA ASN A 35 12.38 -15.37 5.81
C ASN A 35 11.28 -15.96 4.92
N ASP A 36 10.80 -17.14 5.26
CA ASP A 36 9.67 -17.75 4.57
C ASP A 36 8.33 -17.10 4.98
N ALA A 37 7.36 -17.15 4.08
CA ALA A 37 6.00 -16.75 4.40
C ALA A 37 5.42 -17.66 5.49
N PRO A 38 4.50 -17.15 6.34
CA PRO A 38 3.78 -17.99 7.29
C PRO A 38 3.08 -19.16 6.60
N ASP A 39 3.12 -20.33 7.23
CA ASP A 39 2.43 -21.54 6.75
C ASP A 39 0.96 -21.22 6.44
N PRO A 40 0.47 -21.43 5.21
CA PRO A 40 -0.90 -21.13 4.84
C PRO A 40 -1.95 -21.80 5.73
N MET A 41 -1.65 -22.98 6.27
CA MET A 41 -2.56 -23.73 7.14
C MET A 41 -2.64 -23.18 8.57
N LYS A 42 -1.68 -22.32 8.95
CA LYS A 42 -1.61 -21.65 10.26
C LYS A 42 -2.05 -20.19 10.21
N LYS A 43 -2.36 -19.65 9.03
CA LYS A 43 -2.84 -18.29 8.87
C LYS A 43 -4.25 -18.17 9.47
N ALA A 44 -4.46 -17.22 10.39
CA ALA A 44 -5.78 -16.87 10.85
C ALA A 44 -6.61 -16.24 9.71
N PRO A 45 -7.92 -16.51 9.63
CA PRO A 45 -8.77 -15.90 8.61
C PRO A 45 -8.89 -14.39 8.83
N VAL A 46 -8.93 -13.63 7.73
CA VAL A 46 -9.22 -12.18 7.76
C VAL A 46 -10.71 -12.00 8.02
N ASN A 47 -11.08 -11.63 9.25
CA ASN A 47 -12.46 -11.50 9.73
C ASN A 47 -12.74 -10.20 10.49
N ARG A 48 -11.72 -9.37 10.72
CA ARG A 48 -11.83 -8.04 11.33
C ARG A 48 -11.50 -6.96 10.32
N ARG A 49 -12.30 -5.91 10.24
CA ARG A 49 -11.98 -4.74 9.42
C ARG A 49 -10.87 -3.92 10.07
N ILE A 50 -10.05 -3.25 9.26
CA ILE A 50 -9.22 -2.13 9.67
C ILE A 50 -9.96 -0.84 9.37
N THR A 51 -9.91 0.12 10.27
CA THR A 51 -10.33 1.50 10.01
C THR A 51 -9.11 2.28 9.53
N THR A 52 -9.20 2.89 8.37
CA THR A 52 -8.10 3.68 7.78
C THR A 52 -8.25 5.18 8.08
N GLY A 53 -9.44 5.61 8.50
CA GLY A 53 -9.81 7.02 8.66
C GLY A 53 -10.15 7.72 7.34
N ILE A 54 -10.20 6.97 6.22
CA ILE A 54 -10.51 7.50 4.90
C ILE A 54 -11.89 7.01 4.49
N LYS A 55 -12.86 7.92 4.41
CA LYS A 55 -14.28 7.58 4.17
C LYS A 55 -14.49 6.69 2.95
N ALA A 56 -13.85 6.99 1.83
CA ALA A 56 -13.99 6.20 0.60
C ALA A 56 -13.51 4.75 0.78
N ILE A 57 -12.42 4.54 1.53
CA ILE A 57 -11.89 3.21 1.82
C ILE A 57 -12.79 2.50 2.83
N ASP A 58 -13.06 3.14 3.96
CA ASP A 58 -13.76 2.51 5.09
C ASP A 58 -15.22 2.17 4.76
N SER A 59 -15.86 2.93 3.84
CA SER A 59 -17.25 2.68 3.44
C SER A 59 -17.40 1.85 2.17
N LEU A 60 -16.62 2.09 1.11
CA LEU A 60 -16.83 1.50 -0.22
C LEU A 60 -15.79 0.45 -0.63
N LEU A 61 -14.65 0.42 0.04
CA LEU A 61 -13.51 -0.44 -0.25
C LEU A 61 -12.99 -1.14 1.03
N THR A 62 -13.86 -1.41 1.98
CA THR A 62 -13.50 -1.90 3.32
C THR A 62 -12.42 -2.97 3.29
N ILE A 63 -11.36 -2.74 4.06
CA ILE A 63 -10.17 -3.59 4.13
C ILE A 63 -10.21 -4.39 5.44
N GLY A 64 -9.73 -5.63 5.39
CA GLY A 64 -9.55 -6.49 6.56
C GLY A 64 -8.15 -6.40 7.16
N LYS A 65 -8.04 -6.56 8.48
CA LYS A 65 -6.75 -6.69 9.17
C LYS A 65 -6.01 -7.94 8.69
N GLY A 66 -4.81 -7.75 8.15
CA GLY A 66 -4.03 -8.79 7.49
C GLY A 66 -4.25 -8.89 5.98
N GLN A 67 -5.00 -7.98 5.37
CA GLN A 67 -5.17 -7.91 3.92
C GLN A 67 -4.00 -7.19 3.26
N ARG A 68 -3.64 -7.59 2.04
CA ARG A 68 -2.61 -6.97 1.20
C ARG A 68 -3.27 -6.14 0.11
N ILE A 69 -3.00 -4.85 0.10
CA ILE A 69 -3.63 -3.89 -0.83
C ILE A 69 -2.55 -3.18 -1.64
N GLY A 70 -2.73 -3.11 -2.95
CA GLY A 70 -1.95 -2.25 -3.82
C GLY A 70 -2.53 -0.84 -3.89
N ILE A 71 -1.69 0.19 -3.83
CA ILE A 71 -2.06 1.55 -4.17
C ILE A 71 -1.40 1.88 -5.50
N PHE A 72 -2.22 1.96 -6.54
CA PHE A 72 -1.76 2.20 -7.91
C PHE A 72 -1.96 3.67 -8.26
N ALA A 73 -0.87 4.34 -8.57
CA ALA A 73 -0.88 5.78 -8.75
C ALA A 73 0.16 6.25 -9.75
N GLY A 74 -0.20 7.16 -10.62
CA GLY A 74 0.77 7.97 -11.35
C GLY A 74 1.50 8.95 -10.43
N SER A 75 2.47 9.70 -10.98
CA SER A 75 3.17 10.74 -10.21
C SER A 75 2.24 11.92 -9.90
N GLY A 76 2.32 12.47 -8.69
CA GLY A 76 1.68 13.74 -8.31
C GLY A 76 0.17 13.68 -8.03
N VAL A 77 -0.42 12.49 -7.82
CA VAL A 77 -1.87 12.33 -7.57
C VAL A 77 -2.25 12.23 -6.08
N GLY A 78 -1.32 12.53 -5.16
CA GLY A 78 -1.60 12.53 -3.72
C GLY A 78 -1.31 11.19 -3.01
N LYS A 79 -0.44 10.35 -3.56
CA LYS A 79 -0.05 9.04 -3.03
C LYS A 79 0.52 9.14 -1.60
N SER A 80 1.54 9.97 -1.38
CA SER A 80 2.20 10.12 -0.07
C SER A 80 1.25 10.68 0.98
N THR A 81 0.39 11.63 0.59
CA THR A 81 -0.66 12.17 1.45
C THR A 81 -1.65 11.07 1.87
N LEU A 82 -2.06 10.20 0.95
CA LEU A 82 -2.95 9.08 1.28
C LEU A 82 -2.29 8.13 2.30
N LEU A 83 -1.02 7.78 2.10
CA LEU A 83 -0.27 6.92 3.04
C LEU A 83 -0.16 7.54 4.42
N SER A 84 0.19 8.83 4.49
CA SER A 84 0.31 9.53 5.77
C SER A 84 -1.04 9.63 6.50
N MET A 85 -2.13 9.82 5.77
CA MET A 85 -3.49 9.78 6.34
C MET A 85 -3.79 8.41 6.96
N ILE A 86 -3.47 7.31 6.26
CA ILE A 86 -3.64 5.95 6.80
C ILE A 86 -2.75 5.74 8.02
N ALA A 87 -1.48 6.15 7.95
CA ALA A 87 -0.54 5.99 9.06
C ALA A 87 -0.99 6.73 10.33
N ARG A 88 -1.56 7.93 10.19
CA ARG A 88 -2.02 8.73 11.33
C ARG A 88 -3.36 8.28 11.90
N ASN A 89 -4.28 7.83 11.04
CA ASN A 89 -5.69 7.65 11.41
C ASN A 89 -6.12 6.19 11.54
N SER A 90 -5.31 5.23 11.11
CA SER A 90 -5.67 3.81 11.23
C SER A 90 -5.76 3.35 12.69
N ASP A 91 -6.61 2.36 12.93
CA ASP A 91 -6.75 1.68 14.22
C ASP A 91 -5.72 0.56 14.42
N ALA A 92 -4.61 0.59 13.66
CA ALA A 92 -3.47 -0.28 13.87
C ALA A 92 -2.67 0.15 15.12
N ASP A 93 -2.01 -0.81 15.76
CA ASP A 93 -1.13 -0.54 16.91
C ASP A 93 0.15 0.18 16.46
N ILE A 94 0.75 -0.29 15.35
CA ILE A 94 2.08 0.12 14.89
C ILE A 94 2.08 0.23 13.37
N ASN A 95 2.80 1.23 12.86
CA ASN A 95 3.12 1.34 11.44
C ASN A 95 4.59 1.01 11.19
N VAL A 96 4.86 0.27 10.13
CA VAL A 96 6.22 0.05 9.61
C VAL A 96 6.24 0.54 8.17
N ILE A 97 7.04 1.56 7.90
CA ILE A 97 7.03 2.30 6.64
C ILE A 97 8.38 2.16 5.96
N GLY A 98 8.40 1.56 4.79
CA GLY A 98 9.59 1.47 3.93
C GLY A 98 9.54 2.51 2.82
N LEU A 99 10.44 3.50 2.85
CA LEU A 99 10.62 4.49 1.80
C LEU A 99 11.78 4.05 0.91
N ILE A 100 11.44 3.44 -0.24
CA ILE A 100 12.39 2.75 -1.10
C ILE A 100 12.54 3.46 -2.43
N GLY A 101 13.74 3.98 -2.70
CA GLY A 101 14.07 4.66 -3.93
C GLY A 101 13.47 6.05 -4.07
N GLU A 102 12.88 6.61 -3.01
CA GLU A 102 12.36 7.96 -3.00
C GLU A 102 13.49 9.01 -2.93
N ARG A 103 13.20 10.25 -3.30
CA ARG A 103 14.18 11.32 -3.21
C ARG A 103 14.39 11.74 -1.76
N GLY A 104 15.62 12.06 -1.36
CA GLY A 104 15.92 12.46 0.02
C GLY A 104 15.05 13.58 0.54
N ARG A 105 14.72 14.58 -0.30
CA ARG A 105 13.80 15.67 0.07
C ARG A 105 12.39 15.18 0.34
N GLU A 106 11.87 14.23 -0.47
CA GLU A 106 10.53 13.67 -0.30
C GLU A 106 10.44 12.80 0.96
N VAL A 107 11.52 12.10 1.31
CA VAL A 107 11.64 11.33 2.56
C VAL A 107 11.53 12.23 3.78
N LEU A 108 12.28 13.32 3.81
CA LEU A 108 12.26 14.26 4.92
C LEU A 108 10.89 14.92 5.08
N ASP A 109 10.33 15.39 3.96
CA ASP A 109 9.00 16.02 3.91
C ASP A 109 7.90 15.08 4.41
N PHE A 110 7.96 13.81 4.00
CA PHE A 110 7.03 12.77 4.48
C PHE A 110 7.12 12.57 6.00
N ILE A 111 8.34 12.46 6.54
CA ILE A 111 8.54 12.21 7.98
C ILE A 111 8.12 13.41 8.82
N GLU A 112 8.54 14.63 8.43
CA GLU A 112 8.32 15.84 9.22
C GLU A 112 6.91 16.41 9.08
N ASN A 113 6.41 16.51 7.84
CA ASN A 113 5.16 17.19 7.52
C ASN A 113 3.98 16.25 7.35
N ASP A 114 4.14 15.20 6.56
CA ASP A 114 3.06 14.28 6.25
C ASP A 114 2.73 13.36 7.44
N LEU A 115 3.73 12.65 7.97
CA LEU A 115 3.58 11.75 9.12
C LEU A 115 3.48 12.54 10.42
N GLY A 116 4.37 13.52 10.57
CA GLY A 116 4.46 14.38 11.73
C GLY A 116 4.85 13.66 13.03
N LYS A 117 5.03 14.42 14.12
CA LYS A 117 5.49 13.87 15.40
C LYS A 117 4.57 12.80 15.98
N GLU A 118 3.26 12.98 15.90
CA GLU A 118 2.29 12.03 16.47
C GLU A 118 2.23 10.72 15.65
N GLY A 119 2.25 10.82 14.33
CA GLY A 119 2.31 9.62 13.47
C GLY A 119 3.62 8.86 13.64
N LEU A 120 4.73 9.57 13.79
CA LEU A 120 6.05 8.96 13.96
C LEU A 120 6.16 8.17 15.28
N LYS A 121 5.56 8.62 16.39
CA LYS A 121 5.62 7.95 17.70
C LYS A 121 5.23 6.47 17.65
N ARG A 122 4.30 6.10 16.78
CA ARG A 122 3.84 4.71 16.59
C ARG A 122 4.34 4.09 15.29
N SER A 123 5.37 4.66 14.72
CA SER A 123 5.92 4.24 13.43
C SER A 123 7.40 3.89 13.52
N VAL A 124 7.83 2.98 12.66
CA VAL A 124 9.24 2.76 12.32
C VAL A 124 9.40 3.08 10.85
N VAL A 125 10.35 3.93 10.50
CA VAL A 125 10.60 4.31 9.10
C VAL A 125 11.94 3.73 8.64
N VAL A 126 11.90 2.94 7.57
CA VAL A 126 13.09 2.39 6.90
C VAL A 126 13.34 3.16 5.63
N VAL A 127 14.54 3.71 5.48
CA VAL A 127 14.88 4.63 4.39
C VAL A 127 15.97 4.04 3.51
N ALA A 128 15.72 4.01 2.20
CA ALA A 128 16.72 3.78 1.17
C ALA A 128 16.42 4.66 -0.03
N THR A 129 17.11 5.78 -0.14
CA THR A 129 16.88 6.79 -1.19
C THR A 129 17.33 6.32 -2.58
N GLY A 130 16.86 6.99 -3.63
CA GLY A 130 17.09 6.58 -5.01
C GLY A 130 18.55 6.65 -5.48
N ASP A 131 19.39 7.42 -4.79
CA ASP A 131 20.83 7.53 -5.02
C ASP A 131 21.65 6.41 -4.36
N GLN A 132 21.05 5.63 -3.47
CA GLN A 132 21.72 4.50 -2.85
C GLN A 132 21.84 3.29 -3.81
N PRO A 133 22.86 2.42 -3.61
CA PRO A 133 23.04 1.22 -4.42
C PRO A 133 21.77 0.33 -4.48
N ALA A 134 21.58 -0.36 -5.60
CA ALA A 134 20.44 -1.24 -5.82
C ALA A 134 20.26 -2.27 -4.69
N ILE A 135 21.37 -2.83 -4.20
CA ILE A 135 21.34 -3.80 -3.10
C ILE A 135 20.78 -3.21 -1.79
N ALA A 136 21.04 -1.93 -1.50
CA ALA A 136 20.48 -1.25 -0.32
C ALA A 136 18.96 -1.05 -0.49
N ARG A 137 18.51 -0.64 -1.69
CA ARG A 137 17.08 -0.46 -1.99
C ARG A 137 16.31 -1.79 -1.88
N VAL A 138 16.86 -2.88 -2.39
CA VAL A 138 16.27 -4.23 -2.24
C VAL A 138 16.27 -4.65 -0.77
N ARG A 139 17.38 -4.47 -0.06
CA ARG A 139 17.49 -4.85 1.35
C ARG A 139 16.51 -4.09 2.24
N ALA A 140 16.25 -2.80 1.97
CA ALA A 140 15.29 -2.00 2.73
C ALA A 140 13.89 -2.62 2.74
N ALA A 141 13.42 -3.19 1.63
CA ALA A 141 12.14 -3.88 1.57
C ALA A 141 12.08 -5.09 2.51
N TYR A 142 13.14 -5.89 2.54
CA TYR A 142 13.26 -7.03 3.44
C TYR A 142 13.37 -6.62 4.91
N VAL A 143 14.13 -5.56 5.20
CA VAL A 143 14.26 -4.99 6.56
C VAL A 143 12.92 -4.48 7.06
N THR A 144 12.17 -3.73 6.23
CA THR A 144 10.82 -3.25 6.53
C THR A 144 9.89 -4.40 6.86
N THR A 145 9.91 -5.44 6.05
CA THR A 145 9.05 -6.63 6.26
C THR A 145 9.43 -7.39 7.53
N ALA A 146 10.72 -7.59 7.80
CA ALA A 146 11.19 -8.29 9.01
C ALA A 146 10.81 -7.54 10.30
N ILE A 147 10.85 -6.21 10.30
CA ILE A 147 10.41 -5.40 11.45
C ILE A 147 8.89 -5.55 11.65
N ALA A 148 8.11 -5.55 10.59
CA ALA A 148 6.67 -5.78 10.68
C ALA A 148 6.34 -7.18 11.20
N GLU A 149 7.11 -8.21 10.80
CA GLU A 149 6.99 -9.58 11.32
C GLU A 149 7.27 -9.65 12.82
N TYR A 150 8.29 -8.95 13.29
CA TYR A 150 8.58 -8.88 14.72
C TYR A 150 7.40 -8.36 15.53
N PHE A 151 6.82 -7.22 15.13
CA PHE A 151 5.67 -6.66 15.85
C PHE A 151 4.41 -7.53 15.73
N ARG A 152 4.16 -8.14 14.57
CA ARG A 152 3.08 -9.13 14.41
C ARG A 152 3.25 -10.29 15.39
N ASP A 153 4.47 -10.80 15.53
CA ASP A 153 4.77 -11.94 16.39
C ASP A 153 4.68 -11.60 17.88
N LEU A 154 4.69 -10.30 18.22
CA LEU A 154 4.28 -9.78 19.55
C LEU A 154 2.75 -9.64 19.72
N GLY A 155 1.96 -10.13 18.77
CA GLY A 155 0.49 -10.06 18.82
C GLY A 155 -0.10 -8.70 18.43
N LYS A 156 0.66 -7.84 17.73
CA LYS A 156 0.19 -6.53 17.33
C LYS A 156 -0.56 -6.56 15.99
N ASP A 157 -1.48 -5.64 15.83
CA ASP A 157 -2.07 -5.28 14.53
C ASP A 157 -1.14 -4.23 13.87
N VAL A 158 -0.37 -4.67 12.88
CA VAL A 158 0.64 -3.85 12.20
C VAL A 158 0.11 -3.37 10.85
N VAL A 159 0.34 -2.11 10.51
CA VAL A 159 0.24 -1.60 9.14
C VAL A 159 1.65 -1.52 8.56
N LEU A 160 1.88 -2.24 7.47
CA LEU A 160 3.09 -2.11 6.66
C LEU A 160 2.77 -1.24 5.45
N MET A 161 3.60 -0.25 5.20
CA MET A 161 3.55 0.58 3.99
C MET A 161 4.88 0.49 3.26
N MET A 162 4.84 0.15 1.97
CA MET A 162 6.04 0.07 1.13
C MET A 162 5.92 1.06 -0.02
N ASP A 163 6.66 2.14 0.07
CA ASP A 163 6.74 3.18 -0.95
C ASP A 163 8.15 3.22 -1.57
N ASN A 164 8.38 2.62 -2.74
CA ASN A 164 7.39 1.91 -3.52
C ASN A 164 7.95 0.61 -4.13
N VAL A 165 7.05 -0.30 -4.46
CA VAL A 165 7.37 -1.61 -5.02
C VAL A 165 8.02 -1.52 -6.41
N THR A 166 7.64 -0.54 -7.23
CA THR A 166 8.22 -0.33 -8.56
C THR A 166 9.71 -0.02 -8.47
N ARG A 167 10.13 0.77 -7.48
CA ARG A 167 11.55 1.07 -7.21
C ARG A 167 12.32 -0.15 -6.69
N PHE A 168 11.68 -0.97 -5.87
CA PHE A 168 12.22 -2.26 -5.44
C PHE A 168 12.44 -3.19 -6.65
N ALA A 169 11.45 -3.32 -7.55
CA ALA A 169 11.55 -4.11 -8.77
C ALA A 169 12.65 -3.60 -9.70
N LYS A 170 12.77 -2.27 -9.89
CA LYS A 170 13.85 -1.66 -10.69
C LYS A 170 15.23 -1.90 -10.06
N ALA A 171 15.35 -1.86 -8.73
CA ALA A 171 16.62 -2.17 -8.07
C ALA A 171 17.01 -3.65 -8.26
N GLN A 172 16.04 -4.57 -8.18
CA GLN A 172 16.32 -5.98 -8.49
C GLN A 172 16.63 -6.20 -9.97
N GLN A 173 16.02 -5.45 -10.88
CA GLN A 173 16.36 -5.48 -12.31
C GLN A 173 17.84 -5.09 -12.52
N GLU A 174 18.32 -4.02 -11.86
CA GLU A 174 19.73 -3.61 -11.92
C GLU A 174 20.67 -4.74 -11.45
N ILE A 175 20.32 -5.43 -10.35
CA ILE A 175 21.10 -6.55 -9.80
C ILE A 175 21.08 -7.74 -10.76
N GLY A 176 19.90 -8.16 -11.22
CA GLY A 176 19.74 -9.30 -12.14
C GLY A 176 20.50 -9.07 -13.44
N THR A 177 20.37 -7.90 -14.06
CA THR A 177 21.09 -7.53 -15.27
C THR A 177 22.61 -7.53 -15.06
N SER A 178 23.08 -7.01 -13.92
CA SER A 178 24.52 -7.05 -13.59
C SER A 178 25.05 -8.47 -13.38
N ASN A 179 24.20 -9.39 -12.97
CA ASN A 179 24.50 -10.81 -12.85
C ASN A 179 24.33 -11.61 -14.15
N GLY A 180 23.99 -10.95 -15.26
CA GLY A 180 23.84 -11.57 -16.57
C GLY A 180 22.47 -12.22 -16.81
N GLU A 181 21.46 -11.93 -15.99
CA GLU A 181 20.09 -12.37 -16.27
C GLU A 181 19.54 -11.66 -17.50
N LEU A 182 18.91 -12.43 -18.41
CA LEU A 182 18.24 -11.87 -19.58
C LEU A 182 16.83 -11.40 -19.23
N PRO A 183 16.37 -10.27 -19.77
CA PRO A 183 15.00 -9.80 -19.54
C PRO A 183 14.00 -10.73 -20.25
N ILE A 184 12.89 -11.05 -19.58
CA ILE A 184 11.84 -11.92 -20.09
C ILE A 184 10.53 -11.19 -20.38
N HIS A 185 10.19 -10.14 -19.58
CA HIS A 185 8.94 -9.42 -19.72
C HIS A 185 9.11 -7.94 -19.37
N GLY A 186 8.76 -7.07 -20.32
CA GLY A 186 8.86 -5.60 -20.13
C GLY A 186 10.24 -5.08 -19.70
N GLY A 187 11.31 -5.78 -20.07
CA GLY A 187 12.67 -5.44 -19.67
C GLY A 187 13.10 -5.97 -18.29
N TYR A 188 12.24 -6.65 -17.56
CA TYR A 188 12.55 -7.23 -16.26
C TYR A 188 13.04 -8.68 -16.35
N PRO A 189 14.11 -9.05 -15.60
CA PRO A 189 14.60 -10.42 -15.53
C PRO A 189 13.70 -11.31 -14.64
N PRO A 190 13.82 -12.66 -14.74
CA PRO A 190 13.03 -13.60 -13.97
C PRO A 190 13.06 -13.37 -12.45
N SER A 191 14.21 -13.00 -11.92
CA SER A 191 14.41 -12.79 -10.48
C SER A 191 13.45 -11.75 -9.88
N VAL A 192 13.05 -10.74 -10.65
CA VAL A 192 12.09 -9.72 -10.21
C VAL A 192 10.73 -10.35 -9.92
N PHE A 193 10.23 -11.17 -10.85
CA PHE A 193 8.91 -11.81 -10.71
C PHE A 193 8.90 -12.92 -9.66
N ASP A 194 10.04 -13.56 -9.40
CA ASP A 194 10.20 -14.54 -8.33
C ASP A 194 10.24 -13.89 -6.94
N MET A 195 10.86 -12.72 -6.81
CA MET A 195 11.01 -12.03 -5.53
C MET A 195 9.73 -11.34 -5.04
N LEU A 196 8.90 -10.81 -5.95
CA LEU A 196 7.68 -10.08 -5.60
C LEU A 196 6.72 -10.93 -4.74
N PRO A 197 6.28 -12.13 -5.18
CA PRO A 197 5.40 -12.94 -4.35
C PRO A 197 6.08 -13.41 -3.05
N LYS A 198 7.36 -13.77 -3.06
CA LYS A 198 8.10 -14.18 -1.87
C LYS A 198 8.12 -13.08 -0.79
N LEU A 199 8.31 -11.83 -1.19
CA LEU A 199 8.28 -10.70 -0.27
C LEU A 199 6.86 -10.43 0.26
N MET A 200 5.87 -10.38 -0.63
CA MET A 200 4.50 -9.97 -0.28
C MET A 200 3.74 -11.04 0.51
N GLU A 201 4.03 -12.33 0.29
CA GLU A 201 3.39 -13.42 1.03
C GLU A 201 3.83 -13.50 2.51
N ARG A 202 4.92 -12.83 2.90
CA ARG A 202 5.37 -12.73 4.30
C ARG A 202 4.42 -11.91 5.17
N THR A 203 3.66 -11.00 4.56
CA THR A 203 2.65 -10.20 5.26
C THR A 203 1.32 -10.95 5.40
N GLY A 204 0.38 -10.37 6.09
CA GLY A 204 -0.90 -11.00 6.38
C GLY A 204 -1.00 -11.45 7.84
N THR A 205 -1.88 -12.42 8.07
CA THR A 205 -2.16 -12.96 9.41
C THR A 205 -1.23 -14.13 9.75
N ASN A 206 -0.98 -14.31 11.04
CA ASN A 206 -0.52 -15.58 11.62
C ASN A 206 -1.38 -15.92 12.86
N ASP A 207 -0.92 -16.83 13.69
CA ASP A 207 -1.60 -17.24 14.93
C ASP A 207 -1.53 -16.19 16.06
N LYS A 208 -0.69 -15.16 15.93
CA LYS A 208 -0.45 -14.15 16.97
C LYS A 208 -1.02 -12.78 16.65
N GLY A 209 -0.73 -12.27 15.45
CA GLY A 209 -1.08 -10.91 15.06
C GLY A 209 -1.33 -10.75 13.56
N THR A 210 -1.39 -9.49 13.11
CA THR A 210 -1.68 -9.18 11.71
C THR A 210 -0.70 -8.17 11.11
N ILE A 211 -0.40 -8.32 9.82
CA ILE A 211 0.24 -7.28 9.02
C ILE A 211 -0.72 -6.93 7.88
N THR A 212 -1.39 -5.79 7.98
CA THR A 212 -2.14 -5.21 6.86
C THR A 212 -1.17 -4.41 6.01
N ALA A 213 -0.96 -4.81 4.77
CA ALA A 213 0.06 -4.24 3.93
C ALA A 213 -0.50 -3.36 2.82
N PHE A 214 0.07 -2.16 2.69
CA PHE A 214 -0.18 -1.23 1.59
C PHE A 214 1.08 -1.14 0.72
N TYR A 215 1.00 -1.68 -0.48
CA TYR A 215 2.09 -1.70 -1.44
C TYR A 215 1.84 -0.64 -2.51
N ASN A 216 2.65 0.41 -2.49
CA ASN A 216 2.58 1.44 -3.54
C ASN A 216 3.24 0.97 -4.82
N VAL A 217 2.54 1.15 -5.91
CA VAL A 217 3.00 0.87 -7.27
C VAL A 217 2.89 2.14 -8.09
N LEU A 218 4.01 2.59 -8.64
CA LEU A 218 4.02 3.67 -9.62
C LEU A 218 3.56 3.11 -10.97
N VAL A 219 2.49 3.69 -11.50
CA VAL A 219 1.92 3.33 -12.79
C VAL A 219 2.36 4.38 -13.81
N ASP A 220 3.26 3.99 -14.70
CA ASP A 220 3.73 4.90 -15.74
C ASP A 220 2.61 5.11 -16.78
N SER A 221 2.32 6.37 -17.10
CA SER A 221 1.28 6.76 -18.08
C SER A 221 -0.13 6.23 -17.78
N ASP A 222 -0.42 5.92 -16.49
CA ASP A 222 -1.68 5.35 -16.05
C ASP A 222 -1.99 3.96 -16.70
N ASP A 223 -0.96 3.24 -17.19
CA ASP A 223 -1.10 1.91 -17.81
C ASP A 223 -1.09 0.79 -16.77
N MET A 224 -2.27 0.29 -16.43
CA MET A 224 -2.47 -0.81 -15.49
C MET A 224 -1.98 -2.19 -16.02
N ASN A 225 -1.52 -2.27 -17.29
CA ASN A 225 -1.00 -3.49 -17.90
C ASN A 225 0.54 -3.52 -17.94
N GLU A 226 1.18 -2.51 -17.35
CA GLU A 226 2.62 -2.52 -17.17
C GLU A 226 3.05 -3.75 -16.34
N PRO A 227 4.17 -4.44 -16.68
CA PRO A 227 4.50 -5.77 -16.15
C PRO A 227 4.52 -5.88 -14.62
N ILE A 228 5.08 -4.89 -13.92
CA ILE A 228 5.13 -4.89 -12.44
C ILE A 228 3.74 -4.64 -11.87
N THR A 229 2.99 -3.71 -12.47
CA THR A 229 1.61 -3.37 -12.07
C THR A 229 0.71 -4.60 -12.16
N ASP A 230 0.77 -5.33 -13.28
CA ASP A 230 -0.03 -6.54 -13.48
C ASP A 230 0.38 -7.68 -12.55
N ALA A 231 1.70 -7.92 -12.40
CA ALA A 231 2.22 -8.94 -11.49
C ALA A 231 1.79 -8.69 -10.04
N VAL A 232 1.96 -7.46 -9.55
CA VAL A 232 1.58 -7.08 -8.19
C VAL A 232 0.07 -7.19 -7.98
N ARG A 233 -0.74 -6.73 -8.94
CA ARG A 233 -2.20 -6.86 -8.91
C ARG A 233 -2.67 -8.31 -8.79
N GLY A 234 -1.94 -9.25 -9.40
CA GLY A 234 -2.21 -10.69 -9.32
C GLY A 234 -1.92 -11.30 -7.94
N ILE A 235 -0.91 -10.78 -7.22
CA ILE A 235 -0.48 -11.29 -5.91
C ILE A 235 -1.39 -10.78 -4.78
N LEU A 236 -1.91 -9.55 -4.89
CA LEU A 236 -2.58 -8.84 -3.79
C LEU A 236 -4.07 -9.19 -3.65
N ASP A 237 -4.62 -8.92 -2.47
CA ASP A 237 -6.02 -9.17 -2.10
C ASP A 237 -6.97 -8.02 -2.49
N GLY A 238 -6.49 -7.05 -3.25
CA GLY A 238 -7.22 -5.90 -3.73
C GLY A 238 -6.31 -4.73 -4.07
N HIS A 239 -6.89 -3.68 -4.61
CA HIS A 239 -6.15 -2.48 -5.01
C HIS A 239 -7.00 -1.22 -4.93
N ILE A 240 -6.33 -0.10 -4.70
CA ILE A 240 -6.87 1.25 -4.73
C ILE A 240 -6.18 1.98 -5.88
N VAL A 241 -6.95 2.52 -6.80
CA VAL A 241 -6.46 3.32 -7.94
C VAL A 241 -6.63 4.79 -7.62
N LEU A 242 -5.55 5.57 -7.72
CA LEU A 242 -5.62 7.03 -7.66
C LEU A 242 -5.68 7.60 -9.08
N SER A 243 -6.74 8.35 -9.35
CA SER A 243 -7.04 8.90 -10.66
C SER A 243 -6.45 10.30 -10.84
N ARG A 244 -5.68 10.48 -11.92
CA ARG A 244 -5.20 11.80 -12.34
C ARG A 244 -6.36 12.76 -12.69
N LYS A 245 -7.44 12.25 -13.30
CA LYS A 245 -8.65 13.03 -13.63
C LYS A 245 -9.26 13.64 -12.35
N LEU A 246 -9.39 12.85 -11.30
CA LEU A 246 -9.90 13.31 -9.99
C LEU A 246 -8.95 14.33 -9.34
N ALA A 247 -7.65 14.08 -9.36
CA ALA A 247 -6.65 15.00 -8.81
C ALA A 247 -6.66 16.35 -9.54
N GLN A 248 -6.77 16.36 -10.87
CA GLN A 248 -6.90 17.57 -11.69
C GLN A 248 -8.20 18.34 -11.42
N ALA A 249 -9.26 17.64 -11.03
CA ALA A 249 -10.53 18.24 -10.59
C ALA A 249 -10.51 18.67 -9.10
N TYR A 250 -9.35 18.65 -8.42
CA TYR A 250 -9.21 18.95 -6.97
C TYR A 250 -10.08 18.06 -6.07
N HIS A 251 -10.43 16.86 -6.53
CA HIS A 251 -11.14 15.87 -5.75
C HIS A 251 -10.11 14.99 -4.98
N TYR A 252 -9.98 15.22 -3.66
CA TYR A 252 -9.05 14.50 -2.81
C TYR A 252 -9.74 13.83 -1.61
N PRO A 253 -9.26 12.63 -1.20
CA PRO A 253 -8.25 11.82 -1.90
C PRO A 253 -8.76 11.39 -3.29
N ALA A 254 -7.85 11.37 -4.27
CA ALA A 254 -8.18 11.12 -5.68
C ALA A 254 -8.47 9.63 -5.97
N ILE A 255 -9.23 8.96 -5.11
CA ILE A 255 -9.53 7.53 -5.18
C ILE A 255 -10.63 7.30 -6.22
N ASP A 256 -10.29 6.55 -7.27
CA ASP A 256 -11.27 6.01 -8.20
C ASP A 256 -11.92 4.75 -7.58
N VAL A 257 -13.09 4.93 -7.00
CA VAL A 257 -13.83 3.85 -6.33
C VAL A 257 -14.24 2.76 -7.32
N LEU A 258 -14.59 3.11 -8.54
CA LEU A 258 -15.06 2.13 -9.54
C LEU A 258 -13.91 1.29 -10.09
N ALA A 259 -12.73 1.87 -10.27
CA ALA A 259 -11.52 1.17 -10.68
C ALA A 259 -10.84 0.38 -9.53
N SER A 260 -11.30 0.59 -8.29
CA SER A 260 -10.72 -0.02 -7.08
C SER A 260 -11.52 -1.22 -6.60
N ILE A 261 -10.85 -2.17 -5.95
CA ILE A 261 -11.50 -3.37 -5.40
C ILE A 261 -10.83 -3.83 -4.10
N SER A 262 -11.65 -4.23 -3.12
CA SER A 262 -11.21 -5.01 -1.97
C SER A 262 -11.88 -6.40 -2.03
N ARG A 263 -11.08 -7.44 -2.30
CA ARG A 263 -11.59 -8.81 -2.50
C ARG A 263 -12.14 -9.42 -1.23
N LEU A 264 -11.71 -8.94 -0.06
CA LEU A 264 -12.14 -9.45 1.25
C LEU A 264 -13.23 -8.59 1.91
N SER A 265 -13.69 -7.51 1.27
CA SER A 265 -14.68 -6.59 1.85
C SER A 265 -15.94 -7.31 2.35
N LYS A 266 -16.42 -8.30 1.58
CA LYS A 266 -17.61 -9.10 1.96
C LYS A 266 -17.41 -9.95 3.21
N ARG A 267 -16.17 -10.31 3.57
CA ARG A 267 -15.86 -11.10 4.77
C ARG A 267 -15.84 -10.27 6.05
N VAL A 268 -15.57 -8.96 5.90
CA VAL A 268 -15.41 -8.03 7.02
C VAL A 268 -16.53 -7.00 7.15
N THR A 269 -17.58 -7.12 6.33
CA THR A 269 -18.77 -6.24 6.37
C THR A 269 -20.06 -7.01 6.50
N GLY A 270 -21.05 -6.40 7.15
CA GLY A 270 -22.40 -6.96 7.26
C GLY A 270 -23.23 -6.82 5.98
N LYS A 271 -24.28 -7.62 5.85
CA LYS A 271 -25.18 -7.65 4.67
C LYS A 271 -25.75 -6.27 4.31
N MET A 272 -26.12 -5.45 5.31
CA MET A 272 -26.66 -4.11 5.07
C MET A 272 -25.61 -3.20 4.42
N THR A 273 -24.38 -3.17 4.93
CA THR A 273 -23.26 -2.43 4.36
C THR A 273 -22.98 -2.88 2.92
N GLN A 274 -22.98 -4.20 2.67
CA GLN A 274 -22.74 -4.75 1.33
C GLN A 274 -23.83 -4.28 0.33
N LYS A 275 -25.10 -4.26 0.72
CA LYS A 275 -26.19 -3.75 -0.12
C LYS A 275 -26.04 -2.25 -0.40
N ALA A 276 -25.72 -1.45 0.63
CA ALA A 276 -25.49 -0.02 0.48
C ALA A 276 -24.31 0.27 -0.45
N CYS A 277 -23.16 -0.39 -0.24
CA CYS A 277 -22.00 -0.27 -1.11
C CYS A 277 -22.31 -0.64 -2.56
N SER A 278 -23.03 -1.76 -2.77
CA SER A 278 -23.43 -2.19 -4.12
C SER A 278 -24.29 -1.14 -4.80
N LYS A 279 -25.31 -0.59 -4.09
CA LYS A 279 -26.19 0.44 -4.62
C LYS A 279 -25.42 1.72 -5.01
N ILE A 280 -24.59 2.22 -4.08
CA ILE A 280 -23.78 3.43 -4.34
C ILE A 280 -22.85 3.23 -5.55
N ARG A 281 -22.14 2.10 -5.63
CA ARG A 281 -21.25 1.80 -6.77
C ARG A 281 -22.03 1.70 -8.08
N THR A 282 -23.24 1.13 -8.06
CA THR A 282 -24.12 1.08 -9.24
C THR A 282 -24.52 2.48 -9.68
N LEU A 283 -24.94 3.36 -8.76
CA LEU A 283 -25.28 4.73 -9.06
C LEU A 283 -24.09 5.54 -9.60
N MET A 284 -22.92 5.40 -8.98
CA MET A 284 -21.67 6.02 -9.47
C MET A 284 -21.35 5.57 -10.91
N ALA A 285 -21.46 4.27 -11.19
CA ALA A 285 -21.23 3.74 -12.54
C ALA A 285 -22.29 4.24 -13.54
N THR A 286 -23.55 4.32 -13.12
CA THR A 286 -24.63 4.86 -13.94
C THR A 286 -24.38 6.34 -14.28
N TYR A 287 -23.98 7.14 -13.29
CA TYR A 287 -23.63 8.55 -13.53
C TYR A 287 -22.45 8.66 -14.51
N GLN A 288 -21.37 7.94 -14.25
CA GLN A 288 -20.17 7.99 -15.09
C GLN A 288 -20.45 7.59 -16.56
N ASN A 289 -21.27 6.57 -16.77
CA ASN A 289 -21.63 6.12 -18.12
C ASN A 289 -22.53 7.12 -18.87
N ASN A 290 -23.24 8.00 -18.15
CA ASN A 290 -24.14 8.99 -18.72
C ASN A 290 -23.65 10.44 -18.54
N GLU A 291 -22.44 10.65 -17.98
CA GLU A 291 -21.89 11.97 -17.65
C GLU A 291 -21.95 12.94 -18.85
N ALA A 292 -21.57 12.46 -20.04
CA ALA A 292 -21.59 13.29 -21.24
C ALA A 292 -22.99 13.77 -21.61
N ALA A 293 -24.01 12.93 -21.52
CA ALA A 293 -25.40 13.28 -21.82
C ALA A 293 -26.00 14.22 -20.76
N ILE A 294 -25.62 14.00 -19.48
CA ILE A 294 -26.08 14.84 -18.36
C ILE A 294 -25.49 16.25 -18.47
N VAL A 295 -24.15 16.35 -18.64
CA VAL A 295 -23.46 17.65 -18.71
C VAL A 295 -23.78 18.43 -19.93
N SER A 296 -24.02 17.78 -21.08
CA SER A 296 -24.46 18.46 -22.33
C SER A 296 -25.95 18.88 -22.37
N GLY A 297 -26.72 18.49 -21.36
CA GLY A 297 -28.15 18.78 -21.30
C GLY A 297 -29.00 17.94 -22.27
N ILE A 298 -28.45 16.88 -22.85
CA ILE A 298 -29.19 15.93 -23.71
C ILE A 298 -30.09 15.03 -22.86
N TYR A 299 -29.68 14.71 -21.64
CA TYR A 299 -30.49 13.94 -20.72
C TYR A 299 -31.55 14.83 -20.05
N GLU A 300 -32.82 14.41 -20.15
CA GLU A 300 -33.93 15.05 -19.48
C GLU A 300 -34.37 14.26 -18.25
N LYS A 301 -34.57 14.94 -17.11
CA LYS A 301 -35.05 14.33 -15.87
C LYS A 301 -36.42 13.67 -16.11
N GLY A 302 -36.56 12.45 -15.62
CA GLY A 302 -37.75 11.61 -15.79
C GLY A 302 -37.65 10.54 -16.88
N ASN A 303 -36.63 10.61 -17.76
CA ASN A 303 -36.43 9.59 -18.80
C ASN A 303 -35.94 8.25 -18.25
N SER A 304 -35.23 8.26 -17.13
CA SER A 304 -34.70 7.03 -16.48
C SER A 304 -34.62 7.22 -14.96
N PRO A 305 -35.42 6.47 -14.18
CA PRO A 305 -35.37 6.58 -12.70
C PRO A 305 -34.01 6.32 -12.08
N ILE A 306 -33.22 5.40 -12.66
CA ILE A 306 -31.89 5.09 -12.14
C ILE A 306 -30.87 6.19 -12.45
N ILE A 307 -31.00 6.89 -13.57
CA ILE A 307 -30.16 8.04 -13.91
C ILE A 307 -30.52 9.22 -13.02
N ASP A 308 -31.82 9.46 -12.80
CA ASP A 308 -32.31 10.51 -11.90
C ASP A 308 -31.75 10.29 -10.47
N GLU A 309 -31.85 9.05 -9.94
CA GLU A 309 -31.28 8.71 -8.64
C GLU A 309 -29.74 8.85 -8.60
N ALA A 310 -29.07 8.62 -9.71
CA ALA A 310 -27.60 8.76 -9.79
C ALA A 310 -27.15 10.23 -9.84
N ILE A 311 -28.00 11.14 -10.28
CA ILE A 311 -27.75 12.59 -10.31
C ILE A 311 -27.96 13.21 -8.93
N GLU A 312 -28.95 12.74 -8.15
CA GLU A 312 -29.24 13.16 -6.76
C GLU A 312 -28.17 12.71 -5.76
#